data_c0daf88cd567ee2fdcc6c26e58203df0
#
_entry.id   c0daf88cd567ee2fdcc6c26e58203df0
#
_cell.length_a   1.000
_cell.length_b   1.000
_cell.length_c   1.000
_cell.angle_alpha   90.00
_cell.angle_beta   90.00
_cell.angle_gamma   90.00
#
_symmetry.space_group_name_H-M   'P 1'
#
loop_
_entity.id
_entity.type
_entity.pdbx_description
1 polymer ?
#
loop_
_entity_poly.entity_id
_entity_poly.type
_entity_poly.pdbx_seq_one_letter_code
_entity_poly.pdbx_strand_id
1 'polypeptide(L)'
;MREETEREIISRQRTAGRREEATGGSRESAGRSRNRSGSSRKPEAVPVRKENFVIQGTILAVAGIIVRLIGILYRVPMTNIIGDEGMGYYSTAFNVYNIMLILSSYSLPLAVSKMVAARLAKGQYRNMNRVLRAALVYATVVGGLACFITWNFSGFFATTLFNTPFCVYALRTLAPTIWIMAYLGVLRGYFQGHGTMIPTAISQILEQVVNAIISVVAASVLFKVGLDTAKVYGKDGYAQAFGAAGGTIGT
;
A
#
# COMPACT_ATOMS: atom_id res chain seq x y z
N MET A 1 -51.63 -36.14 -29.78
CA MET A 1 -52.06 -35.39 -28.56
C MET A 1 -51.02 -34.38 -28.03
N ARG A 2 -49.71 -34.58 -28.14
CA ARG A 2 -48.70 -33.55 -27.68
C ARG A 2 -48.42 -32.46 -28.71
N GLU A 3 -48.42 -32.75 -29.98
CA GLU A 3 -48.16 -31.76 -31.06
C GLU A 3 -49.30 -30.76 -31.30
N GLU A 4 -50.54 -31.17 -31.03
CA GLU A 4 -51.69 -30.27 -31.14
C GLU A 4 -51.74 -29.19 -30.05
N THR A 5 -51.28 -29.55 -28.84
CA THR A 5 -51.22 -28.62 -27.69
C THR A 5 -50.16 -27.53 -27.88
N GLU A 6 -49.02 -27.83 -28.50
CA GLU A 6 -47.98 -26.83 -28.82
C GLU A 6 -48.40 -25.86 -29.94
N ARG A 7 -49.10 -26.36 -30.94
CA ARG A 7 -49.62 -25.48 -32.03
C ARG A 7 -50.70 -24.51 -31.54
N GLU A 8 -51.50 -24.93 -30.57
CA GLU A 8 -52.53 -24.08 -29.95
C GLU A 8 -51.96 -23.00 -29.05
N ILE A 9 -50.87 -23.27 -28.33
CA ILE A 9 -50.13 -22.30 -27.49
C ILE A 9 -49.45 -21.25 -28.36
N ILE A 10 -48.80 -21.64 -29.46
CA ILE A 10 -48.13 -20.72 -30.39
C ILE A 10 -49.15 -19.82 -31.12
N SER A 11 -50.35 -20.35 -31.46
CA SER A 11 -51.40 -19.56 -32.10
C SER A 11 -52.01 -18.50 -31.16
N ARG A 12 -52.13 -18.82 -29.86
CA ARG A 12 -52.63 -17.88 -28.84
C ARG A 12 -51.64 -16.76 -28.55
N GLN A 13 -50.34 -17.04 -28.58
CA GLN A 13 -49.32 -16.00 -28.41
C GLN A 13 -49.22 -15.04 -29.59
N ARG A 14 -49.45 -15.50 -30.82
CA ARG A 14 -49.52 -14.64 -32.02
C ARG A 14 -50.74 -13.72 -32.05
N THR A 15 -51.85 -14.14 -31.52
CA THR A 15 -53.10 -13.33 -31.47
C THR A 15 -53.09 -12.30 -30.34
N ALA A 16 -52.37 -12.57 -29.22
CA ALA A 16 -52.20 -11.61 -28.12
C ALA A 16 -51.29 -10.42 -28.53
N GLY A 17 -50.15 -10.68 -29.22
CA GLY A 17 -49.23 -9.64 -29.68
C GLY A 17 -49.84 -8.68 -30.75
N ARG A 18 -50.84 -9.15 -31.51
CA ARG A 18 -51.50 -8.33 -32.54
C ARG A 18 -52.62 -7.42 -32.00
N ARG A 19 -53.09 -7.64 -30.76
CA ARG A 19 -54.10 -6.77 -30.11
C ARG A 19 -53.47 -5.59 -29.37
N GLU A 20 -52.18 -5.66 -28.99
CA GLU A 20 -51.50 -4.53 -28.38
C GLU A 20 -51.02 -3.47 -29.39
N GLU A 21 -50.78 -3.83 -30.65
CA GLU A 21 -50.43 -2.86 -31.71
C GLU A 21 -51.61 -2.04 -32.24
N ALA A 22 -52.86 -2.46 -31.98
CA ALA A 22 -54.04 -1.81 -32.56
C ALA A 22 -54.68 -0.72 -31.67
N THR A 23 -54.21 -0.49 -30.45
CA THR A 23 -54.79 0.50 -29.51
C THR A 23 -53.89 1.72 -29.24
N GLY A 24 -52.78 1.86 -29.96
CA GLY A 24 -51.80 2.96 -29.82
C GLY A 24 -51.94 4.12 -30.80
N GLY A 25 -53.02 4.23 -31.53
CA GLY A 25 -53.20 5.31 -32.49
C GLY A 25 -54.43 6.18 -32.20
N SER A 26 -54.29 7.26 -31.49
CA SER A 26 -55.07 8.49 -31.56
C SER A 26 -55.12 9.24 -30.25
N ARG A 27 -54.20 10.14 -30.05
CA ARG A 27 -54.42 11.44 -29.39
C ARG A 27 -53.24 12.36 -29.67
N GLU A 28 -53.29 12.93 -30.82
CA GLU A 28 -52.57 14.13 -31.22
C GLU A 28 -53.32 15.34 -30.68
N SER A 29 -52.69 16.19 -29.91
CA SER A 29 -52.57 17.62 -30.13
C SER A 29 -52.27 18.39 -28.85
N ALA A 30 -51.37 19.34 -29.04
CA ALA A 30 -51.22 20.60 -28.33
C ALA A 30 -50.49 20.58 -26.97
N GLY A 31 -49.23 21.00 -27.00
CA GLY A 31 -48.57 21.43 -25.80
C GLY A 31 -47.06 21.72 -25.91
N ARG A 32 -46.72 22.79 -26.64
CA ARG A 32 -45.57 23.67 -26.41
C ARG A 32 -44.19 23.07 -26.21
N SER A 33 -43.43 23.12 -27.29
CA SER A 33 -41.99 23.28 -27.38
C SER A 33 -41.37 23.95 -26.14
N ARG A 34 -40.60 23.20 -25.33
CA ARG A 34 -39.45 23.70 -24.57
C ARG A 34 -38.27 22.85 -24.94
N ASN A 35 -37.57 23.35 -25.95
CA ASN A 35 -36.25 22.96 -26.37
C ASN A 35 -35.30 23.11 -25.14
N ARG A 36 -35.08 22.02 -24.41
CA ARG A 36 -33.93 21.84 -23.49
C ARG A 36 -33.00 20.87 -24.19
N SER A 37 -32.16 21.41 -25.06
CA SER A 37 -30.92 20.78 -25.51
C SER A 37 -30.02 20.63 -24.29
N GLY A 38 -30.34 19.67 -23.45
CA GLY A 38 -29.42 19.13 -22.45
C GLY A 38 -28.44 18.27 -23.21
N SER A 39 -27.36 18.88 -23.71
CA SER A 39 -26.18 18.19 -24.16
C SER A 39 -25.68 17.31 -23.01
N SER A 40 -26.13 16.08 -22.97
CA SER A 40 -25.54 15.00 -22.22
C SER A 40 -24.15 14.75 -22.85
N ARG A 41 -23.17 15.59 -22.51
CA ARG A 41 -21.77 15.26 -22.76
C ARG A 41 -21.53 13.97 -22.02
N LYS A 42 -21.50 12.85 -22.74
CA LYS A 42 -20.81 11.63 -22.27
C LYS A 42 -19.45 12.08 -21.81
N PRO A 43 -19.03 11.71 -20.60
CA PRO A 43 -17.66 11.98 -20.18
C PRO A 43 -16.76 11.34 -21.23
N GLU A 44 -16.03 12.17 -21.95
CA GLU A 44 -15.01 11.76 -22.90
C GLU A 44 -14.00 10.97 -22.11
N ALA A 45 -13.92 9.66 -22.35
CA ALA A 45 -12.94 8.80 -21.72
C ALA A 45 -11.57 9.34 -22.12
N VAL A 46 -10.86 9.95 -21.18
CA VAL A 46 -9.49 10.42 -21.38
C VAL A 46 -8.69 9.22 -21.86
N PRO A 47 -8.12 9.22 -23.07
CA PRO A 47 -7.36 8.10 -23.57
C PRO A 47 -6.14 7.92 -22.68
N VAL A 48 -6.13 6.86 -21.88
CA VAL A 48 -4.95 6.43 -21.13
C VAL A 48 -3.93 5.96 -22.18
N ARG A 49 -2.95 6.81 -22.49
CA ARG A 49 -1.89 6.53 -23.47
C ARG A 49 -1.13 5.30 -22.98
N LYS A 50 -1.27 4.18 -23.70
CA LYS A 50 -0.58 2.90 -23.38
C LYS A 50 0.94 3.06 -23.32
N GLU A 51 1.52 3.95 -24.10
CA GLU A 51 2.95 4.28 -24.10
C GLU A 51 3.44 4.83 -22.76
N ASN A 52 2.64 5.66 -22.08
CA ASN A 52 3.01 6.22 -20.78
C ASN A 52 3.05 5.16 -19.68
N PHE A 53 2.31 4.07 -19.79
CA PHE A 53 2.27 3.01 -18.76
C PHE A 53 3.58 2.21 -18.71
N VAL A 54 4.13 1.86 -19.86
CA VAL A 54 5.43 1.13 -19.94
C VAL A 54 6.56 2.00 -19.40
N ILE A 55 6.61 3.26 -19.81
CA ILE A 55 7.63 4.23 -19.33
C ILE A 55 7.52 4.40 -17.80
N GLN A 56 6.32 4.59 -17.28
CA GLN A 56 6.08 4.74 -15.84
C GLN A 56 6.50 3.48 -15.06
N GLY A 57 6.19 2.27 -15.58
CA GLY A 57 6.63 1.02 -14.99
C GLY A 57 8.15 0.86 -14.99
N THR A 58 8.83 1.26 -16.08
CA THR A 58 10.29 1.24 -16.18
C THR A 58 10.94 2.18 -15.17
N ILE A 59 10.41 3.40 -14.99
CA ILE A 59 10.90 4.36 -13.97
C ILE A 59 10.85 3.73 -12.58
N LEU A 60 9.75 3.07 -12.23
CA LEU A 60 9.61 2.42 -10.93
C LEU A 60 10.57 1.23 -10.76
N ALA A 61 10.78 0.46 -11.82
CA ALA A 61 11.72 -0.66 -11.81
C ALA A 61 13.18 -0.19 -11.61
N VAL A 62 13.59 0.85 -12.34
CA VAL A 62 14.92 1.45 -12.19
C VAL A 62 15.10 2.03 -10.79
N ALA A 63 14.11 2.76 -10.27
CA ALA A 63 14.13 3.25 -8.89
C ALA A 63 14.31 2.11 -7.89
N GLY A 64 13.60 0.98 -8.08
CA GLY A 64 13.74 -0.20 -7.24
C GLY A 64 15.14 -0.83 -7.25
N ILE A 65 15.84 -0.79 -8.39
CA ILE A 65 17.23 -1.25 -8.50
C ILE A 65 18.16 -0.29 -7.71
N ILE A 66 17.99 1.02 -7.90
CA ILE A 66 18.78 2.03 -7.17
C ILE A 66 18.61 1.88 -5.66
N VAL A 67 17.38 1.73 -5.19
CA VAL A 67 17.06 1.50 -3.77
C VAL A 67 17.77 0.27 -3.22
N ARG A 68 17.80 -0.83 -3.97
CA ARG A 68 18.50 -2.06 -3.55
C ARG A 68 20.01 -1.87 -3.50
N LEU A 69 20.60 -1.14 -4.47
CA LEU A 69 22.03 -0.84 -4.47
C LEU A 69 22.42 0.00 -3.24
N ILE A 70 21.66 1.03 -2.93
CA ILE A 70 21.86 1.84 -1.73
C ILE A 70 21.73 0.96 -0.48
N GLY A 71 20.73 0.06 -0.46
CA GLY A 71 20.50 -0.89 0.63
C GLY A 71 21.68 -1.84 0.90
N ILE A 72 22.36 -2.29 -0.14
CA ILE A 72 23.57 -3.12 -0.01
C ILE A 72 24.76 -2.26 0.46
N LEU A 73 24.88 -1.07 -0.10
CA LEU A 73 26.04 -0.19 0.15
C LEU A 73 26.15 0.25 1.61
N TYR A 74 25.03 0.61 2.26
CA TYR A 74 25.09 1.06 3.67
C TYR A 74 25.26 -0.10 4.66
N ARG A 75 24.98 -1.33 4.27
CA ARG A 75 25.20 -2.50 5.16
C ARG A 75 26.66 -2.71 5.51
N VAL A 76 27.58 -2.43 4.59
CA VAL A 76 29.02 -2.59 4.82
C VAL A 76 29.51 -1.72 5.98
N PRO A 77 29.34 -0.38 5.98
CA PRO A 77 29.72 0.44 7.13
C PRO A 77 28.96 0.06 8.41
N MET A 78 27.71 -0.37 8.29
CA MET A 78 26.92 -0.76 9.45
C MET A 78 27.47 -2.03 10.12
N THR A 79 27.83 -3.06 9.34
CA THR A 79 28.46 -4.28 9.88
C THR A 79 29.79 -3.96 10.54
N ASN A 80 30.60 -3.04 10.00
CA ASN A 80 31.86 -2.62 10.61
C ASN A 80 31.67 -1.90 11.96
N ILE A 81 30.51 -1.22 12.15
CA ILE A 81 30.22 -0.49 13.40
C ILE A 81 29.69 -1.42 14.47
N ILE A 82 28.65 -2.23 14.15
CA ILE A 82 27.93 -3.02 15.15
C ILE A 82 28.40 -4.46 15.27
N GLY A 83 29.28 -4.90 14.36
CA GLY A 83 29.78 -6.27 14.29
C GLY A 83 28.74 -7.29 13.79
N ASP A 84 29.17 -8.54 13.67
CA ASP A 84 28.32 -9.63 13.15
C ASP A 84 27.16 -9.95 14.09
N GLU A 85 27.39 -9.91 15.40
CA GLU A 85 26.37 -10.16 16.42
C GLU A 85 25.25 -9.09 16.37
N GLY A 86 25.64 -7.80 16.33
CA GLY A 86 24.68 -6.70 16.18
C GLY A 86 23.92 -6.76 14.87
N MET A 87 24.57 -7.21 13.79
CA MET A 87 23.93 -7.44 12.50
C MET A 87 22.94 -8.61 12.55
N GLY A 88 23.21 -9.61 13.37
CA GLY A 88 22.27 -10.69 13.71
C GLY A 88 20.99 -10.15 14.35
N TYR A 89 21.10 -9.31 15.38
CA TYR A 89 19.95 -8.68 16.05
C TYR A 89 19.15 -7.79 15.09
N TYR A 90 19.86 -7.00 14.28
CA TYR A 90 19.25 -6.17 13.24
C TYR A 90 18.46 -6.99 12.23
N SER A 91 19.04 -8.05 11.66
CA SER A 91 18.39 -8.88 10.64
C SER A 91 17.19 -9.65 11.20
N THR A 92 17.28 -10.13 12.45
CA THR A 92 16.15 -10.77 13.13
C THR A 92 14.99 -9.81 13.34
N ALA A 93 15.27 -8.57 13.78
CA ALA A 93 14.25 -7.54 13.92
C ALA A 93 13.57 -7.21 12.59
N PHE A 94 14.37 -7.10 11.51
CA PHE A 94 13.85 -6.87 10.15
C PHE A 94 12.98 -8.01 9.63
N ASN A 95 13.27 -9.27 9.98
CA ASN A 95 12.42 -10.40 9.58
C ASN A 95 11.03 -10.30 10.22
N VAL A 96 10.95 -10.02 11.52
CA VAL A 96 9.66 -9.78 12.20
C VAL A 96 8.93 -8.59 11.60
N TYR A 97 9.64 -7.49 11.40
CA TYR A 97 9.09 -6.28 10.77
C TYR A 97 8.50 -6.55 9.38
N ASN A 98 9.21 -7.28 8.52
CA ASN A 98 8.74 -7.64 7.19
C ASN A 98 7.47 -8.50 7.24
N ILE A 99 7.40 -9.46 8.16
CA ILE A 99 6.20 -10.29 8.36
C ILE A 99 5.01 -9.39 8.73
N MET A 100 5.19 -8.47 9.69
CA MET A 100 4.15 -7.55 10.13
C MET A 100 3.73 -6.57 9.02
N LEU A 101 4.67 -6.09 8.19
CA LEU A 101 4.36 -5.27 7.02
C LEU A 101 3.55 -6.02 5.97
N ILE A 102 3.90 -7.28 5.68
CA ILE A 102 3.16 -8.11 4.73
C ILE A 102 1.72 -8.27 5.20
N LEU A 103 1.51 -8.56 6.47
CA LEU A 103 0.18 -8.74 7.05
C LEU A 103 -0.63 -7.45 7.08
N SER A 104 -0.01 -6.30 7.38
CA SER A 104 -0.73 -5.04 7.63
C SER A 104 -0.85 -4.14 6.40
N SER A 105 0.18 -4.07 5.55
CA SER A 105 0.33 -2.92 4.65
C SER A 105 0.73 -3.25 3.22
N TYR A 106 1.27 -4.43 2.94
CA TYR A 106 1.88 -4.74 1.65
C TYR A 106 0.90 -4.72 0.47
N SER A 107 -0.36 -5.10 0.71
CA SER A 107 -1.42 -5.09 -0.32
C SER A 107 -2.08 -3.71 -0.52
N LEU A 108 -1.89 -2.77 0.41
CA LEU A 108 -2.55 -1.47 0.40
C LEU A 108 -2.26 -0.63 -0.86
N PRO A 109 -1.01 -0.45 -1.32
CA PRO A 109 -0.73 0.34 -2.51
C PRO A 109 -1.45 -0.18 -3.75
N LEU A 110 -1.49 -1.50 -3.91
CA LEU A 110 -2.14 -2.15 -5.06
C LEU A 110 -3.66 -2.01 -5.00
N ALA A 111 -4.25 -2.22 -3.83
CA ALA A 111 -5.70 -2.09 -3.63
C ALA A 111 -6.17 -0.65 -3.87
N VAL A 112 -5.49 0.32 -3.26
CA VAL A 112 -5.79 1.75 -3.41
C VAL A 112 -5.61 2.19 -4.86
N SER A 113 -4.51 1.81 -5.51
CA SER A 113 -4.24 2.14 -6.92
C SER A 113 -5.36 1.63 -7.85
N LYS A 114 -5.79 0.38 -7.70
CA LYS A 114 -6.90 -0.18 -8.50
C LYS A 114 -8.21 0.57 -8.27
N MET A 115 -8.54 0.88 -7.01
CA MET A 115 -9.78 1.59 -6.68
C MET A 115 -9.76 3.03 -7.22
N VAL A 116 -8.64 3.74 -7.09
CA VAL A 116 -8.47 5.11 -7.58
C VAL A 116 -8.55 5.13 -9.11
N ALA A 117 -7.82 4.25 -9.80
CA ALA A 117 -7.83 4.15 -11.26
C ALA A 117 -9.25 3.85 -11.81
N ALA A 118 -10.00 2.95 -11.14
CA ALA A 118 -11.37 2.63 -11.54
C ALA A 118 -12.33 3.83 -11.36
N ARG A 119 -12.13 4.67 -10.34
CA ARG A 119 -12.94 5.89 -10.14
C ARG A 119 -12.54 7.01 -11.09
N LEU A 120 -11.23 7.14 -11.36
CA LEU A 120 -10.71 8.10 -12.33
C LEU A 120 -11.25 7.81 -13.73
N ALA A 121 -11.25 6.55 -14.18
CA ALA A 121 -11.80 6.14 -15.47
C ALA A 121 -13.30 6.45 -15.62
N LYS A 122 -14.05 6.53 -14.52
CA LYS A 122 -15.46 6.90 -14.47
C LYS A 122 -15.70 8.40 -14.26
N GLY A 123 -14.65 9.24 -14.20
CA GLY A 123 -14.76 10.68 -13.92
C GLY A 123 -15.27 11.03 -12.51
N GLN A 124 -15.22 10.09 -11.57
CA GLN A 124 -15.80 10.22 -10.23
C GLN A 124 -14.79 10.78 -9.21
N TYR A 125 -14.28 11.98 -9.42
CA TYR A 125 -13.27 12.61 -8.55
C TYR A 125 -13.67 12.70 -7.06
N ARG A 126 -14.95 12.96 -6.79
CA ARG A 126 -15.49 13.04 -5.43
C ARG A 126 -15.42 11.70 -4.69
N ASN A 127 -15.64 10.61 -5.41
CA ASN A 127 -15.56 9.25 -4.86
C ASN A 127 -14.12 8.80 -4.68
N MET A 128 -13.18 9.30 -5.47
CA MET A 128 -11.75 9.05 -5.34
C MET A 128 -11.22 9.58 -3.98
N ASN A 129 -11.61 10.80 -3.57
CA ASN A 129 -11.24 11.33 -2.25
C ASN A 129 -11.86 10.54 -1.09
N ARG A 130 -13.03 9.92 -1.29
CA ARG A 130 -13.61 9.00 -0.31
C ARG A 130 -12.80 7.72 -0.18
N VAL A 131 -12.31 7.17 -1.30
CA VAL A 131 -11.40 6.00 -1.30
C VAL A 131 -10.13 6.32 -0.54
N LEU A 132 -9.50 7.49 -0.79
CA LEU A 132 -8.32 7.91 -0.07
C LEU A 132 -8.56 7.99 1.45
N ARG A 133 -9.65 8.66 1.87
CA ARG A 133 -9.98 8.76 3.30
C ARG A 133 -10.24 7.39 3.94
N ALA A 134 -10.99 6.53 3.28
CA ALA A 134 -11.26 5.18 3.77
C ALA A 134 -9.96 4.36 3.89
N ALA A 135 -9.05 4.48 2.93
CA ALA A 135 -7.76 3.81 2.95
C ALA A 135 -6.86 4.35 4.07
N LEU A 136 -6.88 5.67 4.34
CA LEU A 136 -6.15 6.27 5.47
C LEU A 136 -6.70 5.79 6.82
N VAL A 137 -8.02 5.72 6.98
CA VAL A 137 -8.64 5.16 8.20
C VAL A 137 -8.25 3.69 8.37
N TYR A 138 -8.30 2.90 7.30
CA TYR A 138 -7.85 1.50 7.33
C TYR A 138 -6.37 1.40 7.75
N ALA A 139 -5.48 2.21 7.15
CA ALA A 139 -4.06 2.25 7.49
C ALA A 139 -3.83 2.63 8.97
N THR A 140 -4.65 3.56 9.50
CA THR A 140 -4.60 3.94 10.92
C THR A 140 -4.96 2.76 11.82
N VAL A 141 -6.04 2.05 11.52
CA VAL A 141 -6.51 0.94 12.37
C VAL A 141 -5.59 -0.27 12.26
N VAL A 142 -5.33 -0.74 11.03
CA VAL A 142 -4.56 -1.97 10.83
C VAL A 142 -3.07 -1.76 11.06
N GLY A 143 -2.50 -0.64 10.58
CA GLY A 143 -1.10 -0.28 10.85
C GLY A 143 -0.86 0.02 12.33
N GLY A 144 -1.79 0.72 13.00
CA GLY A 144 -1.74 0.97 14.43
C GLY A 144 -1.85 -0.31 15.27
N LEU A 145 -2.72 -1.24 14.88
CA LEU A 145 -2.82 -2.55 15.54
C LEU A 145 -1.54 -3.36 15.38
N ALA A 146 -0.96 -3.40 14.17
CA ALA A 146 0.30 -4.09 13.93
C ALA A 146 1.46 -3.46 14.72
N CYS A 147 1.53 -2.13 14.80
CA CYS A 147 2.48 -1.40 15.63
C CYS A 147 2.29 -1.77 17.11
N PHE A 148 1.07 -1.75 17.63
CA PHE A 148 0.75 -2.10 19.01
C PHE A 148 1.14 -3.54 19.34
N ILE A 149 0.82 -4.49 18.47
CA ILE A 149 1.20 -5.90 18.61
C ILE A 149 2.73 -6.03 18.65
N THR A 150 3.43 -5.44 17.66
CA THR A 150 4.90 -5.54 17.59
C THR A 150 5.56 -4.93 18.81
N TRP A 151 5.07 -3.79 19.30
CA TRP A 151 5.61 -3.12 20.48
C TRP A 151 5.44 -3.95 21.76
N ASN A 152 4.22 -4.41 22.03
CA ASN A 152 3.90 -5.15 23.26
C ASN A 152 4.46 -6.57 23.26
N PHE A 153 4.44 -7.25 22.11
CA PHE A 153 4.94 -8.62 21.97
C PHE A 153 6.39 -8.70 21.51
N SER A 154 7.12 -7.58 21.47
CA SER A 154 8.53 -7.54 21.09
C SER A 154 9.39 -8.52 21.90
N GLY A 155 9.12 -8.64 23.20
CA GLY A 155 9.80 -9.60 24.09
C GLY A 155 9.52 -11.06 23.70
N PHE A 156 8.25 -11.40 23.44
CA PHE A 156 7.85 -12.73 23.00
C PHE A 156 8.51 -13.11 21.66
N PHE A 157 8.48 -12.23 20.69
CA PHE A 157 9.17 -12.47 19.41
C PHE A 157 10.66 -12.68 19.57
N ALA A 158 11.33 -11.84 20.37
CA ALA A 158 12.76 -11.90 20.54
C ALA A 158 13.23 -13.14 21.34
N THR A 159 12.53 -13.49 22.41
CA THR A 159 12.94 -14.59 23.31
C THR A 159 12.41 -15.94 22.86
N THR A 160 11.10 -16.04 22.57
CA THR A 160 10.44 -17.33 22.32
C THR A 160 10.58 -17.77 20.87
N LEU A 161 10.51 -16.82 19.92
CA LEU A 161 10.51 -17.18 18.49
C LEU A 161 11.93 -17.26 17.91
N PHE A 162 12.80 -16.31 18.29
CA PHE A 162 14.15 -16.20 17.70
C PHE A 162 15.29 -16.47 18.68
N ASN A 163 15.01 -16.69 19.95
CA ASN A 163 15.98 -16.92 21.01
C ASN A 163 17.12 -15.87 21.05
N THR A 164 16.79 -14.62 20.75
CA THR A 164 17.70 -13.47 20.70
C THR A 164 17.13 -12.33 21.55
N PRO A 165 17.31 -12.36 22.88
CA PRO A 165 16.65 -11.42 23.80
C PRO A 165 17.03 -9.95 23.54
N PHE A 166 18.24 -9.67 23.09
CA PHE A 166 18.71 -8.31 22.78
C PHE A 166 18.06 -7.69 21.51
N CYS A 167 17.40 -8.48 20.67
CA CYS A 167 16.66 -8.02 19.51
C CYS A 167 15.43 -7.15 19.90
N VAL A 168 14.95 -7.20 21.14
CA VAL A 168 13.80 -6.42 21.64
C VAL A 168 13.96 -4.93 21.36
N TYR A 169 15.15 -4.38 21.55
CA TYR A 169 15.42 -2.95 21.35
C TYR A 169 15.21 -2.54 19.88
N ALA A 170 15.75 -3.32 18.95
CA ALA A 170 15.57 -3.09 17.51
C ALA A 170 14.11 -3.29 17.06
N LEU A 171 13.37 -4.26 17.63
CA LEU A 171 11.95 -4.47 17.35
C LEU A 171 11.08 -3.31 17.81
N ARG A 172 11.36 -2.74 18.98
CA ARG A 172 10.63 -1.59 19.51
C ARG A 172 10.83 -0.33 18.66
N THR A 173 12.03 -0.12 18.14
CA THR A 173 12.29 1.01 17.23
C THR A 173 11.62 0.83 15.88
N LEU A 174 11.46 -0.40 15.38
CA LEU A 174 10.74 -0.70 14.13
C LEU A 174 9.22 -0.68 14.26
N ALA A 175 8.65 -0.85 15.45
CA ALA A 175 7.20 -0.92 15.61
C ALA A 175 6.46 0.35 15.13
N PRO A 176 6.87 1.60 15.47
CA PRO A 176 6.24 2.81 14.93
C PRO A 176 6.37 2.94 13.42
N THR A 177 7.47 2.42 12.84
CA THR A 177 7.72 2.46 11.40
C THR A 177 6.66 1.68 10.62
N ILE A 178 6.14 0.57 11.16
CA ILE A 178 5.05 -0.20 10.54
C ILE A 178 3.84 0.68 10.29
N TRP A 179 3.49 1.52 11.24
CA TRP A 179 2.35 2.43 11.15
C TRP A 179 2.59 3.52 10.10
N ILE A 180 3.76 4.13 10.10
CA ILE A 180 4.15 5.15 9.11
C ILE A 180 4.15 4.55 7.69
N MET A 181 4.69 3.35 7.52
CA MET A 181 4.72 2.64 6.23
C MET A 181 3.34 2.31 5.69
N ALA A 182 2.34 2.07 6.55
CA ALA A 182 0.96 1.89 6.12
C ALA A 182 0.40 3.17 5.46
N TYR A 183 0.67 4.36 6.01
CA TYR A 183 0.29 5.63 5.39
C TYR A 183 1.02 5.87 4.07
N LEU A 184 2.33 5.65 4.04
CA LEU A 184 3.13 5.76 2.81
C LEU A 184 2.59 4.83 1.71
N GLY A 185 2.19 3.61 2.06
CA GLY A 185 1.57 2.66 1.14
C GLY A 185 0.28 3.20 0.53
N VAL A 186 -0.60 3.81 1.32
CA VAL A 186 -1.83 4.44 0.83
C VAL A 186 -1.52 5.60 -0.11
N LEU A 187 -0.61 6.50 0.26
CA LEU A 187 -0.23 7.66 -0.57
C LEU A 187 0.40 7.22 -1.90
N ARG A 188 1.32 6.26 -1.86
CA ARG A 188 1.92 5.67 -3.08
C ARG A 188 0.85 5.06 -3.98
N GLY A 189 -0.08 4.28 -3.41
CA GLY A 189 -1.19 3.70 -4.16
C GLY A 189 -2.10 4.75 -4.79
N TYR A 190 -2.33 5.85 -4.10
CA TYR A 190 -3.12 6.97 -4.60
C TYR A 190 -2.47 7.60 -5.84
N PHE A 191 -1.19 7.94 -5.81
CA PHE A 191 -0.47 8.50 -6.95
C PHE A 191 -0.35 7.50 -8.11
N GLN A 192 -0.07 6.24 -7.84
CA GLN A 192 -0.05 5.17 -8.85
C GLN A 192 -1.41 5.02 -9.54
N GLY A 193 -2.51 5.15 -8.79
CA GLY A 193 -3.86 5.11 -9.32
C GLY A 193 -4.20 6.27 -10.27
N HIS A 194 -3.48 7.39 -10.18
CA HIS A 194 -3.55 8.50 -11.14
C HIS A 194 -2.72 8.26 -12.42
N GLY A 195 -2.00 7.15 -12.51
CA GLY A 195 -1.13 6.84 -13.63
C GLY A 195 0.24 7.51 -13.56
N THR A 196 0.62 8.10 -12.41
CA THR A 196 1.94 8.70 -12.19
C THR A 196 2.74 7.88 -11.20
N MET A 197 3.87 7.30 -11.65
CA MET A 197 4.74 6.51 -10.78
C MET A 197 5.97 7.29 -10.31
N ILE A 198 6.21 8.47 -10.88
CA ILE A 198 7.36 9.33 -10.55
C ILE A 198 7.38 9.70 -9.05
N PRO A 199 6.28 10.17 -8.42
CA PRO A 199 6.32 10.50 -6.99
C PRO A 199 6.66 9.29 -6.11
N THR A 200 6.19 8.10 -6.50
CA THR A 200 6.52 6.86 -5.79
C THR A 200 8.00 6.52 -5.92
N ALA A 201 8.56 6.61 -7.13
CA ALA A 201 9.97 6.33 -7.39
C ALA A 201 10.88 7.30 -6.61
N ILE A 202 10.61 8.61 -6.65
CA ILE A 202 11.36 9.63 -5.92
C ILE A 202 11.26 9.37 -4.41
N SER A 203 10.06 9.09 -3.89
CA SER A 203 9.89 8.85 -2.45
C SER A 203 10.66 7.63 -1.97
N GLN A 204 10.75 6.57 -2.76
CA GLN A 204 11.52 5.37 -2.42
C GLN A 204 13.03 5.61 -2.40
N ILE A 205 13.54 6.36 -3.38
CA ILE A 205 14.98 6.70 -3.43
C ILE A 205 15.32 7.61 -2.24
N LEU A 206 14.52 8.65 -2.01
CA LEU A 206 14.74 9.59 -0.91
C LEU A 206 14.71 8.89 0.45
N GLU A 207 13.69 8.06 0.68
CA GLU A 207 13.56 7.23 1.88
C GLU A 207 14.82 6.38 2.09
N GLN A 208 15.31 5.72 1.04
CA GLN A 208 16.47 4.84 1.17
C GLN A 208 17.77 5.61 1.42
N VAL A 209 17.94 6.79 0.84
CA VAL A 209 19.09 7.65 1.11
C VAL A 209 19.07 8.15 2.56
N VAL A 210 17.90 8.65 3.01
CA VAL A 210 17.72 9.14 4.38
C VAL A 210 17.91 7.98 5.37
N ASN A 211 17.33 6.82 5.09
CA ASN A 211 17.51 5.61 5.88
C ASN A 211 19.00 5.25 6.01
N ALA A 212 19.74 5.20 4.90
CA ALA A 212 21.18 4.85 4.91
C ALA A 212 21.98 5.80 5.81
N ILE A 213 21.76 7.12 5.69
CA ILE A 213 22.50 8.13 6.47
C ILE A 213 22.11 8.03 7.95
N ILE A 214 20.81 8.05 8.26
CA ILE A 214 20.33 8.05 9.64
C ILE A 214 20.69 6.74 10.34
N SER A 215 20.55 5.59 9.67
CA SER A 215 20.87 4.28 10.24
C SER A 215 22.33 4.17 10.63
N VAL A 216 23.27 4.61 9.77
CA VAL A 216 24.71 4.56 10.05
C VAL A 216 25.07 5.51 11.20
N VAL A 217 24.55 6.73 11.18
CA VAL A 217 24.80 7.72 12.25
C VAL A 217 24.21 7.26 13.58
N ALA A 218 22.95 6.85 13.58
CA ALA A 218 22.27 6.40 14.79
C ALA A 218 22.89 5.10 15.35
N ALA A 219 23.27 4.16 14.48
CA ALA A 219 24.01 2.96 14.90
C ALA A 219 25.32 3.32 15.58
N SER A 220 26.09 4.26 15.02
CA SER A 220 27.36 4.71 15.59
C SER A 220 27.20 5.36 16.97
N VAL A 221 26.19 6.22 17.10
CA VAL A 221 25.91 6.93 18.36
C VAL A 221 25.39 5.96 19.43
N LEU A 222 24.37 5.15 19.08
CA LEU A 222 23.77 4.22 20.03
C LEU A 222 24.72 3.08 20.41
N PHE A 223 25.61 2.65 19.51
CA PHE A 223 26.63 1.67 19.83
C PHE A 223 27.58 2.18 20.93
N LYS A 224 28.00 3.45 20.89
CA LYS A 224 28.79 4.08 21.93
C LYS A 224 28.05 4.14 23.26
N VAL A 225 26.78 4.55 23.25
CA VAL A 225 25.90 4.55 24.43
C VAL A 225 25.74 3.14 25.00
N GLY A 226 25.63 2.14 24.13
CA GLY A 226 25.56 0.73 24.50
C GLY A 226 26.85 0.23 25.17
N LEU A 227 28.02 0.68 24.71
CA LEU A 227 29.30 0.37 25.34
C LEU A 227 29.36 0.89 26.77
N ASP A 228 28.90 2.12 27.00
CA ASP A 228 28.89 2.69 28.37
C ASP A 228 27.86 1.98 29.25
N THR A 229 26.73 1.59 28.69
CA THR A 229 25.71 0.78 29.37
C THR A 229 26.24 -0.61 29.72
N ALA A 230 26.98 -1.24 28.82
CA ALA A 230 27.60 -2.56 29.05
C ALA A 230 28.60 -2.54 30.23
N LYS A 231 29.37 -1.46 30.36
CA LYS A 231 30.29 -1.26 31.51
C LYS A 231 29.55 -1.17 32.84
N VAL A 232 28.37 -0.53 32.86
CA VAL A 232 27.56 -0.37 34.07
C VAL A 232 26.87 -1.66 34.48
N TYR A 233 26.31 -2.41 33.53
CA TYR A 233 25.49 -3.60 33.79
C TYR A 233 26.29 -4.93 33.68
N GLY A 234 27.55 -4.91 33.23
CA GLY A 234 28.39 -6.10 33.12
C GLY A 234 27.91 -7.13 32.08
N LYS A 235 27.23 -6.69 31.02
CA LYS A 235 26.74 -7.55 29.92
C LYS A 235 27.18 -7.00 28.58
N ASP A 236 27.98 -7.76 27.85
CA ASP A 236 28.62 -7.32 26.60
C ASP A 236 27.68 -7.12 25.43
N GLY A 237 26.48 -7.72 25.44
CA GLY A 237 25.51 -7.63 24.37
C GLY A 237 24.77 -6.28 24.23
N TYR A 238 24.90 -5.35 25.18
CA TYR A 238 24.19 -4.05 25.10
C TYR A 238 24.71 -3.15 23.99
N ALA A 239 25.99 -3.15 23.68
CA ALA A 239 26.57 -2.34 22.62
C ALA A 239 25.99 -2.72 21.25
N GLN A 240 25.95 -4.02 20.96
CA GLN A 240 25.42 -4.59 19.76
C GLN A 240 23.89 -4.38 19.64
N ALA A 241 23.17 -4.55 20.77
CA ALA A 241 21.73 -4.35 20.84
C ALA A 241 21.32 -2.89 20.56
N PHE A 242 22.02 -1.94 21.18
CA PHE A 242 21.77 -0.50 20.96
C PHE A 242 22.24 -0.08 19.58
N GLY A 243 23.34 -0.59 19.07
CA GLY A 243 23.79 -0.37 17.70
C GLY A 243 22.78 -0.88 16.67
N ALA A 244 22.25 -2.09 16.88
CA ALA A 244 21.19 -2.64 16.04
C ALA A 244 19.90 -1.80 16.08
N ALA A 245 19.50 -1.35 17.28
CA ALA A 245 18.36 -0.44 17.43
C ALA A 245 18.60 0.89 16.70
N GLY A 246 19.81 1.45 16.78
CA GLY A 246 20.22 2.63 16.00
C GLY A 246 20.10 2.41 14.51
N GLY A 247 20.57 1.26 14.02
CA GLY A 247 20.45 0.87 12.63
C GLY A 247 19.02 0.79 12.11
N THR A 248 18.04 0.54 12.99
CA THR A 248 16.62 0.48 12.62
C THR A 248 15.89 1.83 12.68
N ILE A 249 16.48 2.87 13.30
CA ILE A 249 15.86 4.20 13.42
C ILE A 249 15.69 4.88 12.06
N GLY A 250 16.60 4.64 11.11
CA GLY A 250 16.53 5.22 9.78
C GLY A 250 15.42 4.66 8.90
N THR A 251 14.87 3.49 9.27
CA THR A 251 13.84 2.80 8.48
C THR A 251 12.48 3.48 8.57
#